data_d2dcb081164b67f6ca243dbdfb14ec50
#
_entry.id   d2dcb081164b67f6ca243dbdfb14ec50
#
_cell.length_a   1.000
_cell.length_b   1.000
_cell.length_c   1.000
_cell.angle_alpha   90.00
_cell.angle_beta   90.00
_cell.angle_gamma   90.00
#
_symmetry.space_group_name_H-M   'P 1'
#
loop_
_entity.id
_entity.type
_entity.pdbx_description
1 polymer ?
#
loop_
_entity_poly.entity_id
_entity_poly.type
_entity_poly.pdbx_seq_one_letter_code
_entity_poly.pdbx_strand_id
1 'polypeptide(L)'
;VWREGYAPPLAYPWQEEAVEALRGRSGVLAAPTGSGKTWVAYRWAHLLDASGMPGHPRERVIFTAPIKALSNERYLDLRKMGLDVGIETGDFKKNADAPVLCCTQEIYTLKYAGRRNIRLVVDEFHYIFTDPPRARTYMDGLRLTDPEVPLLMMSATFGEASRVKLYLERVLQRPFVLFESEARITELVFSKEPVSHPADIRNALVFLFSRQGVEEMAEQTALCRERLPREKIDRIRSIGSILGVKKVPHPLLSGVGLYHGSLLPREKLLVETAFRERLLDVVVGTDALALGVNLPAEYVIFAQLASYHDDAPISKNHFLQMAGRAGRKGLYEKGYVTWFDRSPWENRFYDTGEIYAGLLKKPSEPAAIELSPSYGRLLREECTLEAEARMVAQYSLPERDYWEVVREIRSVLRKVGSLSKRLVKPHLRKKYRDILGEVWFDEMELEQNMKIARLFCLQGMPHALSAVRLLEPHERNRLQALLRIKRLANALPRGYGFKGMSVLEKEIHSVDATVFTFEERLREIEESRSF
;
A
#
# COMPACT_ATOMS: atom_id res chain seq x y z
N VAL A 1 -6.97 -16.44 -27.73
CA VAL A 1 -6.57 -15.63 -28.89
C VAL A 1 -5.49 -14.69 -28.41
N TRP A 2 -4.24 -14.98 -28.79
CA TRP A 2 -3.06 -14.18 -28.47
C TRP A 2 -3.15 -12.82 -29.14
N ARG A 3 -2.80 -11.74 -28.42
CA ARG A 3 -2.62 -10.44 -29.07
C ARG A 3 -1.35 -10.53 -29.94
N GLU A 4 -1.48 -10.26 -31.22
CA GLU A 4 -0.34 -10.07 -32.11
C GLU A 4 0.60 -9.01 -31.50
N GLY A 5 1.86 -9.37 -31.27
CA GLY A 5 2.90 -8.46 -30.80
C GLY A 5 3.45 -8.70 -29.39
N TYR A 6 2.98 -9.71 -28.63
CA TYR A 6 3.63 -10.06 -27.36
C TYR A 6 4.98 -10.75 -27.64
N ALA A 7 6.07 -10.09 -27.30
CA ALA A 7 7.41 -10.67 -27.28
C ALA A 7 7.77 -11.00 -25.81
N PRO A 8 8.00 -12.29 -25.48
CA PRO A 8 8.36 -12.64 -24.12
C PRO A 8 9.71 -12.01 -23.76
N PRO A 9 9.84 -11.40 -22.57
CA PRO A 9 11.14 -10.93 -22.11
C PRO A 9 12.08 -12.13 -21.89
N LEU A 10 13.33 -12.01 -22.31
CA LEU A 10 14.37 -12.98 -21.99
C LEU A 10 14.54 -13.08 -20.47
N ALA A 11 14.52 -14.30 -19.97
CA ALA A 11 14.80 -14.58 -18.57
C ALA A 11 16.26 -14.33 -18.23
N TYR A 12 16.50 -13.85 -17.02
CA TYR A 12 17.85 -13.79 -16.45
C TYR A 12 18.20 -15.15 -15.81
N PRO A 13 19.49 -15.56 -15.79
CA PRO A 13 19.89 -16.84 -15.20
C PRO A 13 19.32 -17.08 -13.80
N TRP A 14 19.40 -16.09 -12.92
CA TRP A 14 18.86 -16.21 -11.55
C TRP A 14 17.34 -16.46 -11.50
N GLN A 15 16.59 -15.99 -12.49
CA GLN A 15 15.14 -16.22 -12.57
C GLN A 15 14.81 -17.67 -12.88
N GLU A 16 15.56 -18.30 -13.81
CA GLU A 16 15.40 -19.72 -14.11
C GLU A 16 15.83 -20.59 -12.91
N GLU A 17 16.92 -20.24 -12.24
CA GLU A 17 17.35 -20.90 -11.01
C GLU A 17 16.27 -20.82 -9.92
N ALA A 18 15.65 -19.63 -9.75
CA ALA A 18 14.56 -19.43 -8.80
C ALA A 18 13.34 -20.29 -9.14
N VAL A 19 12.94 -20.33 -10.41
CA VAL A 19 11.81 -21.16 -10.87
C VAL A 19 12.07 -22.63 -10.58
N GLU A 20 13.28 -23.13 -10.87
CA GLU A 20 13.65 -24.51 -10.62
C GLU A 20 13.65 -24.83 -9.10
N ALA A 21 14.26 -23.96 -8.29
CA ALA A 21 14.32 -24.13 -6.85
C ALA A 21 12.92 -24.15 -6.19
N LEU A 22 12.00 -23.34 -6.70
CA LEU A 22 10.64 -23.16 -6.16
C LEU A 22 9.60 -24.11 -6.78
N ARG A 23 9.99 -24.89 -7.80
CA ARG A 23 9.07 -25.74 -8.59
C ARG A 23 8.20 -26.64 -7.73
N GLY A 24 6.87 -26.47 -7.80
CA GLY A 24 5.88 -27.30 -7.09
C GLY A 24 5.91 -27.18 -5.56
N ARG A 25 6.63 -26.21 -5.00
CA ARG A 25 6.80 -26.04 -3.55
C ARG A 25 6.33 -24.65 -3.10
N SER A 26 5.93 -24.54 -1.84
CA SER A 26 5.76 -23.24 -1.22
C SER A 26 7.12 -22.58 -0.99
N GLY A 27 7.20 -21.27 -1.21
CA GLY A 27 8.46 -20.57 -1.13
C GLY A 27 8.41 -19.11 -0.71
N VAL A 28 9.59 -18.63 -0.33
CA VAL A 28 9.89 -17.22 -0.09
C VAL A 28 10.88 -16.78 -1.17
N LEU A 29 10.50 -15.80 -1.96
CA LEU A 29 11.32 -15.20 -3.01
C LEU A 29 11.75 -13.81 -2.59
N ALA A 30 13.01 -13.66 -2.21
CA ALA A 30 13.63 -12.41 -1.82
C ALA A 30 14.55 -11.91 -2.95
N ALA A 31 14.18 -10.80 -3.58
CA ALA A 31 15.02 -10.17 -4.59
C ALA A 31 14.69 -8.67 -4.69
N PRO A 32 15.66 -7.80 -5.06
CA PRO A 32 15.48 -6.35 -5.06
C PRO A 32 14.30 -5.87 -5.89
N THR A 33 13.82 -4.66 -5.63
CA THR A 33 12.84 -3.99 -6.48
C THR A 33 13.43 -3.83 -7.90
N GLY A 34 12.61 -4.06 -8.91
CA GLY A 34 13.03 -3.97 -10.31
C GLY A 34 13.87 -5.16 -10.82
N SER A 35 14.11 -6.20 -10.02
CA SER A 35 14.85 -7.40 -10.42
C SER A 35 14.06 -8.34 -11.36
N GLY A 36 12.74 -8.18 -11.47
CA GLY A 36 11.89 -9.05 -12.26
C GLY A 36 11.31 -10.27 -11.52
N LYS A 37 11.13 -10.17 -10.19
CA LYS A 37 10.46 -11.20 -9.36
C LYS A 37 9.12 -11.66 -9.91
N THR A 38 8.37 -10.74 -10.48
CA THR A 38 7.07 -11.01 -11.09
C THR A 38 7.12 -12.07 -12.17
N TRP A 39 8.18 -12.08 -13.00
CA TRP A 39 8.38 -13.11 -14.02
C TRP A 39 8.54 -14.50 -13.38
N VAL A 40 9.31 -14.59 -12.29
CA VAL A 40 9.47 -15.85 -11.54
C VAL A 40 8.12 -16.33 -11.01
N ALA A 41 7.30 -15.42 -10.46
CA ALA A 41 5.96 -15.76 -9.96
C ALA A 41 5.04 -16.26 -11.08
N TYR A 42 5.08 -15.66 -12.26
CA TYR A 42 4.28 -16.09 -13.39
C TYR A 42 4.69 -17.49 -13.88
N ARG A 43 5.98 -17.77 -13.93
CA ARG A 43 6.50 -19.10 -14.24
C ARG A 43 6.12 -20.14 -13.18
N TRP A 44 6.33 -19.80 -11.90
CA TRP A 44 5.96 -20.66 -10.78
C TRP A 44 4.45 -20.95 -10.72
N ALA A 45 3.63 -19.98 -11.09
CA ALA A 45 2.18 -20.10 -11.15
C ALA A 45 1.66 -20.76 -12.45
N HIS A 46 2.54 -21.21 -13.34
CA HIS A 46 2.20 -21.78 -14.66
C HIS A 46 1.41 -20.82 -15.57
N LEU A 47 1.57 -19.52 -15.40
CA LEU A 47 1.00 -18.51 -16.29
C LEU A 47 1.86 -18.26 -17.51
N LEU A 48 3.15 -18.60 -17.43
CA LEU A 48 4.09 -18.62 -18.54
C LEU A 48 4.70 -20.02 -18.71
N ASP A 49 4.89 -20.44 -19.94
CA ASP A 49 5.63 -21.65 -20.28
C ASP A 49 7.16 -21.43 -20.26
N ALA A 50 7.93 -22.46 -20.63
CA ALA A 50 9.40 -22.40 -20.66
C ALA A 50 9.95 -21.36 -21.65
N SER A 51 9.21 -21.02 -22.69
CA SER A 51 9.58 -19.99 -23.66
C SER A 51 9.15 -18.57 -23.23
N GLY A 52 8.51 -18.42 -22.06
CA GLY A 52 7.95 -17.16 -21.57
C GLY A 52 6.62 -16.78 -22.23
N MET A 53 6.03 -17.68 -23.00
CA MET A 53 4.71 -17.46 -23.60
C MET A 53 3.61 -17.75 -22.58
N PRO A 54 2.50 -16.99 -22.62
CA PRO A 54 1.37 -17.21 -21.75
C PRO A 54 0.79 -18.62 -21.90
N GLY A 55 0.54 -19.27 -20.76
CA GLY A 55 -0.02 -20.61 -20.66
C GLY A 55 -1.40 -20.62 -20.02
N HIS A 56 -1.96 -21.80 -19.86
CA HIS A 56 -3.20 -22.00 -19.12
C HIS A 56 -2.86 -22.65 -17.77
N PRO A 57 -3.12 -21.97 -16.64
CA PRO A 57 -2.85 -22.56 -15.34
C PRO A 57 -3.75 -23.78 -15.11
N ARG A 58 -3.20 -24.82 -14.51
CA ARG A 58 -3.95 -26.04 -14.16
C ARG A 58 -4.87 -25.83 -12.95
N GLU A 59 -4.45 -24.97 -12.06
CA GLU A 59 -5.15 -24.56 -10.83
C GLU A 59 -5.49 -23.08 -10.95
N ARG A 60 -6.50 -22.64 -10.24
CA ARG A 60 -6.82 -21.23 -10.15
C ARG A 60 -5.67 -20.48 -9.46
N VAL A 61 -5.18 -19.42 -10.05
CA VAL A 61 -4.10 -18.60 -9.50
C VAL A 61 -4.66 -17.34 -8.89
N ILE A 62 -4.31 -17.07 -7.63
CA ILE A 62 -4.70 -15.84 -6.94
C ILE A 62 -3.44 -15.04 -6.63
N PHE A 63 -3.39 -13.80 -7.14
CA PHE A 63 -2.39 -12.81 -6.77
C PHE A 63 -3.00 -11.87 -5.74
N THR A 64 -2.38 -11.80 -4.56
CA THR A 64 -2.74 -10.79 -3.58
C THR A 64 -1.71 -9.67 -3.54
N ALA A 65 -2.19 -8.46 -3.32
CA ALA A 65 -1.37 -7.29 -3.12
C ALA A 65 -1.84 -6.51 -1.88
N PRO A 66 -0.95 -5.73 -1.24
CA PRO A 66 -1.30 -4.98 -0.03
C PRO A 66 -2.25 -3.81 -0.28
N ILE A 67 -2.31 -3.32 -1.52
CA ILE A 67 -3.15 -2.17 -1.89
C ILE A 67 -3.79 -2.38 -3.26
N LYS A 68 -4.91 -1.69 -3.48
CA LYS A 68 -5.72 -1.76 -4.71
C LYS A 68 -4.91 -1.42 -5.97
N ALA A 69 -4.05 -0.39 -5.91
CA ALA A 69 -3.25 0.04 -7.05
C ALA A 69 -2.35 -1.08 -7.60
N LEU A 70 -1.70 -1.84 -6.72
CA LEU A 70 -0.88 -2.98 -7.13
C LEU A 70 -1.72 -4.14 -7.70
N SER A 71 -2.90 -4.40 -7.14
CA SER A 71 -3.84 -5.38 -7.71
C SER A 71 -4.28 -4.96 -9.11
N ASN A 72 -4.54 -3.66 -9.32
CA ASN A 72 -4.90 -3.10 -10.61
C ASN A 72 -3.75 -3.22 -11.64
N GLU A 73 -2.53 -2.87 -11.24
CA GLU A 73 -1.35 -2.98 -12.09
C GLU A 73 -1.14 -4.44 -12.54
N ARG A 74 -1.23 -5.39 -11.60
CA ARG A 74 -1.11 -6.81 -11.89
C ARG A 74 -2.19 -7.31 -12.85
N TYR A 75 -3.43 -6.89 -12.62
CA TYR A 75 -4.55 -7.21 -13.49
C TYR A 75 -4.32 -6.73 -14.93
N LEU A 76 -3.87 -5.48 -15.10
CA LEU A 76 -3.59 -4.93 -16.43
C LEU A 76 -2.43 -5.64 -17.14
N ASP A 77 -1.36 -5.95 -16.42
CA ASP A 77 -0.21 -6.67 -16.96
C ASP A 77 -0.61 -8.05 -17.50
N LEU A 78 -1.34 -8.82 -16.71
CA LEU A 78 -1.78 -10.15 -17.10
C LEU A 78 -2.78 -10.11 -18.27
N ARG A 79 -3.66 -9.10 -18.31
CA ARG A 79 -4.56 -8.90 -19.46
C ARG A 79 -3.81 -8.53 -20.74
N LYS A 80 -2.78 -7.69 -20.67
CA LYS A 80 -1.91 -7.36 -21.83
C LYS A 80 -1.24 -8.60 -22.41
N MET A 81 -0.97 -9.59 -21.58
CA MET A 81 -0.44 -10.88 -21.99
C MET A 81 -1.49 -11.81 -22.63
N GLY A 82 -2.77 -11.40 -22.67
CA GLY A 82 -3.86 -12.18 -23.25
C GLY A 82 -4.46 -13.24 -22.31
N LEU A 83 -4.14 -13.22 -21.03
CA LEU A 83 -4.68 -14.14 -20.06
C LEU A 83 -6.13 -13.76 -19.66
N ASP A 84 -6.94 -14.77 -19.31
CA ASP A 84 -8.26 -14.56 -18.71
C ASP A 84 -8.09 -14.25 -17.22
N VAL A 85 -8.28 -12.99 -16.87
CA VAL A 85 -7.98 -12.43 -15.55
C VAL A 85 -9.18 -11.72 -14.98
N GLY A 86 -9.42 -11.96 -13.70
CA GLY A 86 -10.36 -11.21 -12.89
C GLY A 86 -9.66 -10.30 -11.89
N ILE A 87 -10.42 -9.36 -11.36
CA ILE A 87 -9.98 -8.49 -10.27
C ILE A 87 -11.08 -8.36 -9.23
N GLU A 88 -10.72 -8.41 -7.94
CA GLU A 88 -11.62 -8.10 -6.84
C GLU A 88 -10.89 -7.33 -5.75
N THR A 89 -11.33 -6.10 -5.52
CA THR A 89 -10.88 -5.25 -4.41
C THR A 89 -12.06 -4.91 -3.52
N GLY A 90 -11.86 -4.17 -2.43
CA GLY A 90 -12.95 -3.79 -1.53
C GLY A 90 -14.12 -3.06 -2.22
N ASP A 91 -13.85 -2.40 -3.34
CA ASP A 91 -14.81 -1.52 -4.02
C ASP A 91 -15.18 -2.02 -5.41
N PHE A 92 -14.46 -3.01 -5.94
CA PHE A 92 -14.60 -3.42 -7.33
C PHE A 92 -14.50 -4.93 -7.53
N LYS A 93 -15.35 -5.42 -8.42
CA LYS A 93 -15.36 -6.82 -8.82
C LYS A 93 -15.63 -6.94 -10.31
N LYS A 94 -14.71 -7.54 -11.06
CA LYS A 94 -14.85 -7.85 -12.48
C LYS A 94 -14.26 -9.24 -12.77
N ASN A 95 -15.02 -10.10 -13.43
CA ASN A 95 -14.61 -11.44 -13.83
C ASN A 95 -13.96 -12.25 -12.67
N ALA A 96 -14.55 -12.17 -11.46
CA ALA A 96 -13.94 -12.72 -10.25
C ALA A 96 -13.87 -14.26 -10.23
N ASP A 97 -14.48 -14.94 -11.19
CA ASP A 97 -14.41 -16.41 -11.35
C ASP A 97 -13.36 -16.85 -12.37
N ALA A 98 -12.60 -15.90 -12.93
CA ALA A 98 -11.52 -16.17 -13.88
C ALA A 98 -10.47 -17.16 -13.34
N PRO A 99 -9.75 -17.86 -14.21
CA PRO A 99 -8.64 -18.74 -13.84
C PRO A 99 -7.52 -18.01 -13.07
N VAL A 100 -7.34 -16.72 -13.33
CA VAL A 100 -6.41 -15.86 -12.63
C VAL A 100 -7.19 -14.73 -11.96
N LEU A 101 -6.99 -14.53 -10.67
CA LEU A 101 -7.62 -13.46 -9.91
C LEU A 101 -6.57 -12.56 -9.25
N CYS A 102 -6.66 -11.27 -9.48
CA CYS A 102 -5.92 -10.25 -8.73
C CYS A 102 -6.82 -9.65 -7.65
N CYS A 103 -6.39 -9.64 -6.40
CA CYS A 103 -7.20 -9.09 -5.31
C CYS A 103 -6.31 -8.47 -4.22
N THR A 104 -6.91 -7.70 -3.32
CA THR A 104 -6.21 -7.29 -2.10
C THR A 104 -6.13 -8.44 -1.10
N GLN A 105 -5.16 -8.38 -0.20
CA GLN A 105 -5.00 -9.40 0.84
C GLN A 105 -6.24 -9.53 1.73
N GLU A 106 -6.90 -8.42 2.01
CA GLU A 106 -8.15 -8.38 2.79
C GLU A 106 -9.26 -9.20 2.10
N ILE A 107 -9.42 -9.04 0.79
CA ILE A 107 -10.40 -9.78 0.00
C ILE A 107 -10.07 -11.27 -0.03
N TYR A 108 -8.78 -11.60 -0.20
CA TYR A 108 -8.34 -12.99 -0.12
C TYR A 108 -8.73 -13.62 1.22
N THR A 109 -8.36 -12.98 2.32
CA THR A 109 -8.65 -13.46 3.68
C THR A 109 -10.15 -13.66 3.94
N LEU A 110 -10.98 -12.72 3.44
CA LEU A 110 -12.43 -12.77 3.65
C LEU A 110 -13.17 -13.80 2.78
N LYS A 111 -12.71 -14.04 1.54
CA LYS A 111 -13.52 -14.76 0.54
C LYS A 111 -12.87 -16.00 -0.05
N TYR A 112 -11.55 -16.08 -0.04
CA TYR A 112 -10.82 -17.09 -0.81
C TYR A 112 -9.90 -17.99 0.02
N ALA A 113 -9.55 -17.61 1.24
CA ALA A 113 -8.55 -18.30 2.06
C ALA A 113 -8.85 -19.78 2.36
N GLY A 114 -10.13 -20.16 2.45
CA GLY A 114 -10.53 -21.56 2.68
C GLY A 114 -10.72 -22.39 1.41
N ARG A 115 -10.40 -21.85 0.23
CA ARG A 115 -10.59 -22.59 -1.03
C ARG A 115 -9.44 -23.55 -1.29
N ARG A 116 -9.78 -24.71 -1.88
CA ARG A 116 -8.82 -25.69 -2.42
C ARG A 116 -8.62 -25.49 -3.91
N ASN A 117 -7.67 -26.21 -4.48
CA ASN A 117 -7.34 -26.15 -5.91
C ASN A 117 -7.00 -24.74 -6.40
N ILE A 118 -6.32 -24.00 -5.55
CA ILE A 118 -5.77 -22.69 -5.87
C ILE A 118 -4.25 -22.69 -5.71
N ARG A 119 -3.60 -21.70 -6.29
CA ARG A 119 -2.20 -21.35 -6.09
C ARG A 119 -2.14 -19.90 -5.69
N LEU A 120 -1.47 -19.59 -4.58
CA LEU A 120 -1.46 -18.26 -4.01
C LEU A 120 -0.10 -17.60 -4.18
N VAL A 121 -0.07 -16.42 -4.80
CA VAL A 121 1.08 -15.52 -4.82
C VAL A 121 0.76 -14.29 -3.96
N VAL A 122 1.58 -14.09 -2.93
CA VAL A 122 1.48 -12.91 -2.05
C VAL A 122 2.57 -11.93 -2.45
N ASP A 123 2.19 -10.91 -3.19
CA ASP A 123 3.11 -9.87 -3.66
C ASP A 123 3.34 -8.81 -2.58
N GLU A 124 4.54 -8.24 -2.56
CA GLU A 124 4.98 -7.26 -1.57
C GLU A 124 4.70 -7.69 -0.12
N PHE A 125 5.05 -8.93 0.20
CA PHE A 125 4.79 -9.54 1.51
C PHE A 125 5.37 -8.75 2.69
N HIS A 126 6.38 -7.91 2.45
CA HIS A 126 6.99 -7.07 3.49
C HIS A 126 6.00 -6.13 4.20
N TYR A 127 4.83 -5.89 3.63
CA TYR A 127 3.78 -5.12 4.31
C TYR A 127 3.30 -5.76 5.62
N ILE A 128 3.56 -7.04 5.83
CA ILE A 128 3.31 -7.69 7.11
C ILE A 128 4.15 -7.10 8.26
N PHE A 129 5.28 -6.43 7.94
CA PHE A 129 6.17 -5.84 8.94
C PHE A 129 5.81 -4.40 9.31
N THR A 130 4.94 -3.74 8.55
CA THR A 130 4.75 -2.29 8.62
C THR A 130 3.58 -1.87 9.49
N ASP A 131 2.61 -2.77 9.71
CA ASP A 131 1.33 -2.41 10.31
C ASP A 131 0.68 -3.62 11.01
N PRO A 132 0.57 -3.60 12.37
CA PRO A 132 0.01 -4.71 13.14
C PRO A 132 -1.39 -5.16 12.72
N PRO A 133 -2.39 -4.30 12.43
CA PRO A 133 -3.69 -4.70 11.88
C PRO A 133 -3.59 -5.42 10.54
N ARG A 134 -2.70 -4.96 9.67
CA ARG A 134 -2.47 -5.59 8.37
C ARG A 134 -1.75 -6.93 8.51
N ALA A 135 -0.71 -6.99 9.36
CA ALA A 135 -0.06 -8.25 9.73
C ALA A 135 -1.08 -9.29 10.22
N ARG A 136 -2.06 -8.85 11.02
CA ARG A 136 -3.16 -9.70 11.45
C ARG A 136 -3.98 -10.25 10.28
N THR A 137 -4.34 -9.39 9.32
CA THR A 137 -5.11 -9.80 8.13
C THR A 137 -4.35 -10.82 7.28
N TYR A 138 -3.05 -10.62 7.08
CA TYR A 138 -2.19 -11.58 6.37
C TYR A 138 -2.18 -12.93 7.10
N MET A 139 -1.94 -12.93 8.40
CA MET A 139 -1.84 -14.17 9.17
C MET A 139 -3.17 -14.93 9.25
N ASP A 140 -4.28 -14.23 9.42
CA ASP A 140 -5.60 -14.87 9.40
C ASP A 140 -5.86 -15.55 8.05
N GLY A 141 -5.56 -14.88 6.93
CA GLY A 141 -5.72 -15.45 5.59
C GLY A 141 -4.80 -16.64 5.32
N LEU A 142 -3.53 -16.53 5.67
CA LEU A 142 -2.54 -17.61 5.46
C LEU A 142 -2.85 -18.86 6.30
N ARG A 143 -3.29 -18.67 7.53
CA ARG A 143 -3.67 -19.79 8.42
C ARG A 143 -4.96 -20.50 8.00
N LEU A 144 -5.87 -19.77 7.36
CA LEU A 144 -7.10 -20.36 6.80
C LEU A 144 -6.84 -21.06 5.46
N THR A 145 -5.71 -20.80 4.82
CA THR A 145 -5.35 -21.43 3.54
C THR A 145 -5.06 -22.91 3.75
N ASP A 146 -5.69 -23.76 2.93
CA ASP A 146 -5.50 -25.20 2.99
C ASP A 146 -4.00 -25.57 2.91
N PRO A 147 -3.49 -26.50 3.74
CA PRO A 147 -2.09 -26.89 3.75
C PRO A 147 -1.54 -27.38 2.40
N GLU A 148 -2.38 -27.91 1.54
CA GLU A 148 -1.98 -28.40 0.21
C GLU A 148 -1.85 -27.29 -0.84
N VAL A 149 -2.37 -26.10 -0.56
CA VAL A 149 -2.29 -24.94 -1.48
C VAL A 149 -0.85 -24.43 -1.52
N PRO A 150 -0.18 -24.42 -2.69
CA PRO A 150 1.15 -23.84 -2.82
C PRO A 150 1.11 -22.33 -2.60
N LEU A 151 2.07 -21.81 -1.82
CA LEU A 151 2.21 -20.40 -1.45
C LEU A 151 3.54 -19.84 -1.96
N LEU A 152 3.51 -18.70 -2.62
CA LEU A 152 4.72 -17.94 -2.94
C LEU A 152 4.65 -16.54 -2.31
N MET A 153 5.53 -16.29 -1.34
CA MET A 153 5.71 -14.97 -0.74
C MET A 153 6.81 -14.23 -1.45
N MET A 154 6.51 -13.05 -1.98
CA MET A 154 7.51 -12.24 -2.70
C MET A 154 7.74 -10.90 -2.02
N SER A 155 8.98 -10.50 -1.89
CA SER A 155 9.35 -9.15 -1.47
C SER A 155 10.75 -8.75 -1.92
N ALA A 156 10.98 -7.44 -1.95
CA ALA A 156 12.30 -6.85 -2.12
C ALA A 156 13.06 -6.73 -0.78
N THR A 157 12.35 -6.60 0.32
CA THR A 157 12.91 -6.29 1.63
C THR A 157 12.29 -7.20 2.69
N PHE A 158 12.98 -8.27 3.03
CA PHE A 158 12.58 -9.16 4.12
C PHE A 158 13.37 -8.90 5.41
N GLY A 159 14.38 -8.02 5.39
CA GLY A 159 15.41 -7.99 6.42
C GLY A 159 16.23 -9.28 6.37
N GLU A 160 15.91 -10.23 7.24
CA GLU A 160 16.45 -11.59 7.19
C GLU A 160 15.40 -12.55 6.60
N ALA A 161 15.50 -12.87 5.31
CA ALA A 161 14.52 -13.73 4.64
C ALA A 161 14.50 -15.16 5.23
N SER A 162 15.63 -15.65 5.69
CA SER A 162 15.73 -16.92 6.43
C SER A 162 14.89 -16.94 7.71
N ARG A 163 14.88 -15.86 8.46
CA ARG A 163 14.06 -15.70 9.66
C ARG A 163 12.57 -15.69 9.32
N VAL A 164 12.19 -15.03 8.23
CA VAL A 164 10.80 -15.02 7.73
C VAL A 164 10.38 -16.41 7.27
N LYS A 165 11.25 -17.14 6.57
CA LYS A 165 10.99 -18.52 6.18
C LYS A 165 10.72 -19.40 7.41
N LEU A 166 11.58 -19.38 8.42
CA LEU A 166 11.40 -20.16 9.64
C LEU A 166 10.13 -19.78 10.40
N TYR A 167 9.79 -18.49 10.42
CA TYR A 167 8.54 -18.01 10.99
C TYR A 167 7.33 -18.60 10.27
N LEU A 168 7.29 -18.56 8.94
CA LEU A 168 6.21 -19.12 8.13
C LEU A 168 6.08 -20.63 8.33
N GLU A 169 7.18 -21.37 8.37
CA GLU A 169 7.19 -22.82 8.64
C GLU A 169 6.62 -23.13 10.01
N ARG A 170 6.98 -22.38 11.03
CA ARG A 170 6.46 -22.52 12.39
C ARG A 170 4.97 -22.23 12.47
N VAL A 171 4.52 -21.15 11.86
CA VAL A 171 3.13 -20.67 11.98
C VAL A 171 2.17 -21.46 11.11
N LEU A 172 2.60 -21.84 9.90
CA LEU A 172 1.77 -22.53 8.93
C LEU A 172 1.96 -24.06 8.94
N GLN A 173 2.89 -24.56 9.75
CA GLN A 173 3.18 -26.00 9.94
C GLN A 173 3.43 -26.73 8.62
N ARG A 174 4.15 -26.10 7.69
CA ARG A 174 4.53 -26.67 6.39
C ARG A 174 5.88 -26.13 5.93
N PRO A 175 6.62 -26.89 5.10
CA PRO A 175 7.93 -26.49 4.63
C PRO A 175 7.84 -25.34 3.61
N PHE A 176 8.85 -24.48 3.61
CA PHE A 176 9.08 -23.43 2.61
C PHE A 176 10.49 -23.53 2.04
N VAL A 177 10.63 -23.27 0.76
CA VAL A 177 11.92 -23.04 0.11
C VAL A 177 12.23 -21.57 0.13
N LEU A 178 13.45 -21.21 0.52
CA LEU A 178 13.95 -19.84 0.40
C LEU A 178 14.82 -19.74 -0.87
N PHE A 179 14.52 -18.74 -1.69
CA PHE A 179 15.39 -18.31 -2.77
C PHE A 179 15.69 -16.81 -2.62
N GLU A 180 16.97 -16.49 -2.53
CA GLU A 180 17.45 -15.10 -2.40
C GLU A 180 18.32 -14.74 -3.58
N SER A 181 18.15 -13.54 -4.10
CA SER A 181 18.99 -12.98 -5.15
C SER A 181 19.25 -11.50 -4.86
N GLU A 182 20.50 -11.09 -5.03
CA GLU A 182 20.89 -9.69 -4.97
C GLU A 182 20.91 -9.03 -6.36
N ALA A 183 20.60 -9.81 -7.40
CA ALA A 183 20.64 -9.37 -8.78
C ALA A 183 19.66 -8.21 -9.02
N ARG A 184 20.18 -7.08 -9.45
CA ARG A 184 19.39 -5.93 -9.95
C ARG A 184 19.60 -5.79 -11.44
N ILE A 185 18.54 -5.42 -12.14
CA ILE A 185 18.61 -5.13 -13.58
C ILE A 185 19.26 -3.77 -13.82
N THR A 186 19.01 -2.82 -12.92
CA THR A 186 19.54 -1.45 -12.98
C THR A 186 20.46 -1.22 -11.79
N GLU A 187 21.70 -0.79 -12.02
CA GLU A 187 22.65 -0.44 -10.96
C GLU A 187 22.11 0.71 -10.11
N LEU A 188 22.24 0.62 -8.78
CA LEU A 188 21.86 1.66 -7.85
C LEU A 188 23.11 2.35 -7.30
N VAL A 189 23.21 3.64 -7.55
CA VAL A 189 24.36 4.46 -7.14
C VAL A 189 23.93 5.40 -6.02
N PHE A 190 24.52 5.23 -4.84
CA PHE A 190 24.31 6.15 -3.72
C PHE A 190 25.31 7.31 -3.85
N SER A 191 24.78 8.51 -4.14
CA SER A 191 25.59 9.71 -4.30
C SER A 191 26.25 10.14 -2.97
N LYS A 192 27.40 10.77 -3.10
CA LYS A 192 28.07 11.44 -1.99
C LYS A 192 27.83 12.97 -1.98
N GLU A 193 27.15 13.47 -2.99
CA GLU A 193 26.84 14.89 -3.17
C GLU A 193 25.33 15.11 -3.10
N PRO A 194 24.87 16.13 -2.35
CA PRO A 194 23.46 16.46 -2.26
C PRO A 194 22.98 17.26 -3.47
N VAL A 195 21.66 17.38 -3.57
CA VAL A 195 21.02 18.45 -4.36
C VAL A 195 20.78 19.63 -3.43
N SER A 196 21.25 20.82 -3.82
CA SER A 196 21.18 22.00 -2.95
C SER A 196 20.12 23.01 -3.35
N HIS A 197 19.56 22.91 -4.55
CA HIS A 197 18.55 23.85 -5.03
C HIS A 197 17.41 23.15 -5.77
N PRO A 198 16.14 23.56 -5.57
CA PRO A 198 14.99 22.97 -6.28
C PRO A 198 15.09 23.03 -7.81
N ALA A 199 15.82 24.01 -8.35
CA ALA A 199 16.08 24.12 -9.79
C ALA A 199 16.90 22.97 -10.38
N ASP A 200 17.68 22.28 -9.56
CA ASP A 200 18.57 21.18 -9.99
C ASP A 200 17.86 19.82 -10.02
N ILE A 201 16.64 19.74 -9.49
CA ILE A 201 15.87 18.50 -9.45
C ILE A 201 15.35 18.18 -10.85
N ARG A 202 15.72 17.01 -11.40
CA ARG A 202 15.30 16.50 -12.72
C ARG A 202 15.10 14.98 -12.65
N ASN A 203 14.17 14.46 -13.44
CA ASN A 203 13.89 13.02 -13.58
C ASN A 203 13.84 12.30 -12.22
N ALA A 204 13.15 12.89 -11.24
CA ALA A 204 13.30 12.51 -9.85
C ALA A 204 11.99 12.21 -9.13
N LEU A 205 12.07 11.27 -8.19
CA LEU A 205 11.11 11.15 -7.08
C LEU A 205 11.74 11.80 -5.85
N VAL A 206 11.03 12.75 -5.25
CA VAL A 206 11.48 13.46 -4.05
C VAL A 206 10.61 13.04 -2.86
N PHE A 207 11.24 12.56 -1.79
CA PHE A 207 10.56 12.03 -0.63
C PHE A 207 10.58 12.97 0.58
N LEU A 208 9.40 13.17 1.14
CA LEU A 208 9.16 13.85 2.42
C LEU A 208 8.18 13.03 3.27
N PHE A 209 7.97 13.42 4.54
CA PHE A 209 7.04 12.73 5.46
C PHE A 209 5.87 13.60 5.94
N SER A 210 5.75 14.82 5.43
CA SER A 210 4.62 15.69 5.71
C SER A 210 3.89 16.08 4.42
N ARG A 211 2.55 16.13 4.48
CA ARG A 211 1.73 16.60 3.38
C ARG A 211 2.08 18.05 3.01
N GLN A 212 2.19 18.92 4.02
CA GLN A 212 2.52 20.32 3.82
C GLN A 212 3.89 20.47 3.14
N GLY A 213 4.91 19.72 3.60
CA GLY A 213 6.23 19.71 2.98
C GLY A 213 6.21 19.27 1.52
N VAL A 214 5.39 18.26 1.17
CA VAL A 214 5.21 17.83 -0.22
C VAL A 214 4.60 18.94 -1.08
N GLU A 215 3.54 19.60 -0.60
CA GLU A 215 2.87 20.70 -1.31
C GLU A 215 3.81 21.89 -1.51
N GLU A 216 4.56 22.29 -0.47
CA GLU A 216 5.52 23.38 -0.50
C GLU A 216 6.73 23.08 -1.41
N MET A 217 7.33 21.90 -1.30
CA MET A 217 8.46 21.48 -2.13
C MET A 217 8.07 21.38 -3.60
N ALA A 218 6.88 20.84 -3.90
CA ALA A 218 6.37 20.77 -5.26
C ALA A 218 6.18 22.18 -5.87
N GLU A 219 5.63 23.11 -5.09
CA GLU A 219 5.43 24.49 -5.53
C GLU A 219 6.76 25.21 -5.73
N GLN A 220 7.71 25.11 -4.79
CA GLN A 220 9.04 25.71 -4.92
C GLN A 220 9.79 25.16 -6.14
N THR A 221 9.74 23.84 -6.35
CA THR A 221 10.35 23.22 -7.53
C THR A 221 9.70 23.72 -8.83
N ALA A 222 8.38 23.88 -8.84
CA ALA A 222 7.64 24.39 -10.00
C ALA A 222 7.97 25.86 -10.32
N LEU A 223 8.12 26.70 -9.27
CA LEU A 223 8.49 28.11 -9.43
C LEU A 223 9.90 28.32 -10.01
N CYS A 224 10.80 27.36 -9.82
CA CYS A 224 12.14 27.37 -10.40
C CYS A 224 12.18 26.86 -11.86
N ARG A 225 11.03 26.60 -12.48
CA ARG A 225 10.91 25.99 -13.81
C ARG A 225 10.07 26.82 -14.75
N GLU A 226 10.36 26.72 -16.02
CA GLU A 226 9.47 27.20 -17.06
C GLU A 226 8.18 26.33 -17.12
N ARG A 227 7.10 26.97 -17.57
CA ARG A 227 5.88 26.21 -17.87
C ARG A 227 6.14 25.23 -19.00
N LEU A 228 5.47 24.10 -18.90
CA LEU A 228 5.50 23.10 -19.96
C LEU A 228 4.99 23.68 -21.30
N PRO A 229 5.43 23.12 -22.43
CA PRO A 229 4.85 23.43 -23.73
C PRO A 229 3.33 23.22 -23.73
N ARG A 230 2.62 24.03 -24.54
CA ARG A 230 1.16 24.04 -24.60
C ARG A 230 0.56 22.66 -24.83
N GLU A 231 1.16 21.87 -25.72
CA GLU A 231 0.72 20.50 -26.02
C GLU A 231 0.70 19.60 -24.79
N LYS A 232 1.76 19.65 -23.97
CA LYS A 232 1.84 18.89 -22.72
C LYS A 232 0.80 19.35 -21.71
N ILE A 233 0.61 20.68 -21.58
CA ILE A 233 -0.41 21.24 -20.68
C ILE A 233 -1.81 20.79 -21.10
N ASP A 234 -2.14 20.88 -22.39
CA ASP A 234 -3.43 20.50 -22.91
C ASP A 234 -3.67 18.99 -22.73
N ARG A 235 -2.60 18.18 -22.86
CA ARG A 235 -2.67 16.74 -22.56
C ARG A 235 -2.95 16.47 -21.09
N ILE A 236 -2.27 17.13 -20.16
CA ILE A 236 -2.53 17.00 -18.70
C ILE A 236 -3.95 17.41 -18.36
N ARG A 237 -4.43 18.50 -18.95
CA ARG A 237 -5.83 18.96 -18.78
C ARG A 237 -6.84 17.97 -19.34
N SER A 238 -6.56 17.39 -20.49
CA SER A 238 -7.41 16.35 -21.10
C SER A 238 -7.53 15.14 -20.18
N ILE A 239 -6.40 14.62 -19.66
CA ILE A 239 -6.40 13.52 -18.67
C ILE A 239 -7.20 13.93 -17.42
N GLY A 240 -6.92 15.13 -16.88
CA GLY A 240 -7.64 15.65 -15.72
C GLY A 240 -9.16 15.76 -15.96
N SER A 241 -9.59 16.22 -17.13
CA SER A 241 -11.01 16.31 -17.51
C SER A 241 -11.67 14.93 -17.57
N ILE A 242 -10.99 13.96 -18.17
CA ILE A 242 -11.47 12.57 -18.24
C ILE A 242 -11.67 11.98 -16.84
N LEU A 243 -10.72 12.26 -15.94
CA LEU A 243 -10.75 11.82 -14.55
C LEU A 243 -11.70 12.64 -13.66
N GLY A 244 -12.30 13.71 -14.18
CA GLY A 244 -13.16 14.62 -13.40
C GLY A 244 -12.40 15.44 -12.37
N VAL A 245 -11.11 15.68 -12.59
CA VAL A 245 -10.31 16.62 -11.78
C VAL A 245 -10.68 18.04 -12.20
N LYS A 246 -11.42 18.74 -11.34
CA LYS A 246 -11.95 20.09 -11.64
C LYS A 246 -10.87 21.14 -11.85
N LYS A 247 -9.76 21.02 -11.14
CA LYS A 247 -8.64 21.98 -11.20
C LYS A 247 -7.33 21.22 -11.17
N VAL A 248 -6.56 21.32 -12.24
CA VAL A 248 -5.18 20.79 -12.28
C VAL A 248 -4.29 21.66 -11.38
N PRO A 249 -3.57 21.07 -10.42
CA PRO A 249 -2.63 21.81 -9.56
C PRO A 249 -1.56 22.54 -10.37
N HIS A 250 -1.17 23.75 -9.91
CA HIS A 250 -0.17 24.58 -10.59
C HIS A 250 1.16 23.86 -10.87
N PRO A 251 1.75 23.09 -9.92
CA PRO A 251 3.01 22.41 -10.16
C PRO A 251 3.01 21.47 -11.37
N LEU A 252 1.88 20.81 -11.67
CA LEU A 252 1.78 19.91 -12.82
C LEU A 252 2.01 20.65 -14.14
N LEU A 253 1.65 21.95 -14.21
CA LEU A 253 1.83 22.77 -15.41
C LEU A 253 3.29 23.16 -15.66
N SER A 254 4.16 22.92 -14.69
CA SER A 254 5.62 23.09 -14.78
C SER A 254 6.38 21.75 -14.71
N GLY A 255 5.68 20.63 -14.92
CA GLY A 255 6.29 19.30 -14.97
C GLY A 255 6.54 18.67 -13.59
N VAL A 256 5.93 19.19 -12.52
CA VAL A 256 6.11 18.70 -11.15
C VAL A 256 4.81 18.12 -10.61
N GLY A 257 4.78 16.82 -10.34
CA GLY A 257 3.69 16.13 -9.66
C GLY A 257 3.80 16.21 -8.15
N LEU A 258 2.68 16.08 -7.46
CA LEU A 258 2.63 15.94 -6.01
C LEU A 258 1.84 14.67 -5.65
N TYR A 259 2.32 13.91 -4.64
CA TYR A 259 1.74 12.60 -4.32
C TYR A 259 1.77 12.30 -2.82
N HIS A 260 0.62 12.19 -2.18
CA HIS A 260 0.50 11.85 -0.76
C HIS A 260 -0.80 11.10 -0.45
N GLY A 261 -0.88 10.47 0.70
CA GLY A 261 -2.01 9.63 1.12
C GLY A 261 -3.38 10.32 1.09
N SER A 262 -3.38 11.64 1.25
CA SER A 262 -4.62 12.43 1.27
C SER A 262 -5.15 12.84 -0.11
N LEU A 263 -4.45 12.60 -1.22
CA LEU A 263 -5.00 12.87 -2.56
C LEU A 263 -6.15 11.91 -2.87
N LEU A 264 -7.14 12.41 -3.60
CA LEU A 264 -8.18 11.55 -4.16
C LEU A 264 -7.55 10.54 -5.14
N PRO A 265 -8.12 9.35 -5.29
CA PRO A 265 -7.65 8.38 -6.28
C PRO A 265 -7.50 8.95 -7.69
N ARG A 266 -8.46 9.77 -8.15
CA ARG A 266 -8.40 10.46 -9.45
C ARG A 266 -7.21 11.42 -9.58
N GLU A 267 -6.83 12.12 -8.49
CA GLU A 267 -5.68 13.03 -8.47
C GLU A 267 -4.37 12.24 -8.52
N LYS A 268 -4.28 11.14 -7.77
CA LYS A 268 -3.15 10.22 -7.83
C LYS A 268 -2.97 9.68 -9.24
N LEU A 269 -4.05 9.21 -9.84
CA LEU A 269 -4.06 8.64 -11.17
C LEU A 269 -3.68 9.67 -12.26
N LEU A 270 -4.06 10.94 -12.09
CA LEU A 270 -3.60 12.03 -12.95
C LEU A 270 -2.08 12.17 -12.91
N VAL A 271 -1.49 12.22 -11.71
CA VAL A 271 -0.03 12.33 -11.54
C VAL A 271 0.68 11.11 -12.11
N GLU A 272 0.20 9.91 -11.80
CA GLU A 272 0.78 8.65 -12.27
C GLU A 272 0.77 8.55 -13.80
N THR A 273 -0.36 8.90 -14.41
CA THR A 273 -0.50 8.86 -15.87
C THR A 273 0.37 9.92 -16.54
N ALA A 274 0.34 11.14 -16.02
CA ALA A 274 1.16 12.22 -16.55
C ALA A 274 2.67 11.93 -16.43
N PHE A 275 3.11 11.29 -15.34
CA PHE A 275 4.50 10.87 -15.20
C PHE A 275 4.87 9.72 -16.15
N ARG A 276 4.02 8.71 -16.30
CA ARG A 276 4.23 7.61 -17.26
C ARG A 276 4.27 8.09 -18.71
N GLU A 277 3.44 9.08 -19.07
CA GLU A 277 3.45 9.71 -20.39
C GLU A 277 4.61 10.71 -20.57
N ARG A 278 5.52 10.85 -19.59
CA ARG A 278 6.65 11.80 -19.58
C ARG A 278 6.21 13.25 -19.75
N LEU A 279 5.02 13.59 -19.29
CA LEU A 279 4.55 14.95 -19.18
C LEU A 279 5.12 15.63 -17.92
N LEU A 280 5.37 14.84 -16.88
CA LEU A 280 6.06 15.24 -15.66
C LEU A 280 7.42 14.53 -15.62
N ASP A 281 8.44 15.20 -15.08
CA ASP A 281 9.77 14.62 -14.85
C ASP A 281 10.16 14.60 -13.36
N VAL A 282 9.38 15.24 -12.51
CA VAL A 282 9.55 15.21 -11.05
C VAL A 282 8.22 14.87 -10.40
N VAL A 283 8.27 14.03 -9.37
CA VAL A 283 7.14 13.82 -8.45
C VAL A 283 7.64 13.97 -7.02
N VAL A 284 7.05 14.90 -6.29
CA VAL A 284 7.30 15.09 -4.86
C VAL A 284 6.22 14.35 -4.08
N GLY A 285 6.60 13.48 -3.13
CA GLY A 285 5.60 12.70 -2.41
C GLY A 285 6.04 12.22 -1.05
N THR A 286 5.06 11.66 -0.32
CA THR A 286 5.33 10.94 0.93
C THR A 286 5.74 9.49 0.63
N ASP A 287 5.94 8.70 1.67
CA ASP A 287 6.11 7.25 1.61
C ASP A 287 5.01 6.54 0.78
N ALA A 288 3.82 7.13 0.67
CA ALA A 288 2.76 6.66 -0.22
C ALA A 288 3.23 6.52 -1.69
N LEU A 289 4.21 7.33 -2.10
CA LEU A 289 4.85 7.24 -3.42
C LEU A 289 5.74 5.98 -3.57
N ALA A 290 6.31 5.49 -2.47
CA ALA A 290 7.09 4.25 -2.46
C ALA A 290 6.20 3.00 -2.46
N LEU A 291 4.97 3.13 -1.95
CA LEU A 291 4.12 2.02 -1.52
C LEU A 291 3.07 1.58 -2.55
N GLY A 292 3.34 1.54 -3.82
CA GLY A 292 2.36 0.95 -4.73
C GLY A 292 2.18 1.62 -6.07
N VAL A 293 3.10 2.47 -6.43
CA VAL A 293 3.08 3.14 -7.73
C VAL A 293 4.34 2.76 -8.50
N ASN A 294 4.16 2.30 -9.73
CA ASN A 294 5.27 2.00 -10.62
C ASN A 294 5.67 3.28 -11.38
N LEU A 295 6.31 4.19 -10.67
CA LEU A 295 6.86 5.43 -11.24
C LEU A 295 8.38 5.31 -11.32
N PRO A 296 8.93 5.03 -12.50
CA PRO A 296 10.37 4.93 -12.67
C PRO A 296 10.98 6.31 -12.79
N ALA A 297 11.98 6.59 -11.98
CA ALA A 297 12.76 7.81 -12.05
C ALA A 297 14.25 7.48 -12.14
N GLU A 298 15.02 8.41 -12.68
CA GLU A 298 16.47 8.30 -12.68
C GLU A 298 17.03 8.55 -11.27
N TYR A 299 16.48 9.56 -10.59
CA TYR A 299 16.89 9.98 -9.26
C TYR A 299 15.81 9.70 -8.20
N VAL A 300 16.27 9.29 -7.04
CA VAL A 300 15.52 9.36 -5.78
C VAL A 300 16.24 10.36 -4.87
N ILE A 301 15.52 11.39 -4.45
CA ILE A 301 16.04 12.47 -3.61
C ILE A 301 15.28 12.47 -2.29
N PHE A 302 16.00 12.35 -1.19
CA PHE A 302 15.41 12.44 0.14
C PHE A 302 15.50 13.90 0.63
N ALA A 303 14.38 14.58 0.66
CA ALA A 303 14.28 15.92 1.25
C ALA A 303 13.90 15.85 2.75
N GLN A 304 13.52 14.68 3.23
CA GLN A 304 13.29 14.40 4.65
C GLN A 304 13.55 12.92 4.92
N LEU A 305 14.21 12.61 6.04
CA LEU A 305 14.56 11.24 6.47
C LEU A 305 14.16 10.95 7.93
N ALA A 306 13.62 11.94 8.64
CA ALA A 306 13.01 11.73 9.94
C ALA A 306 11.48 11.83 9.86
N SER A 307 10.80 10.83 10.44
CA SER A 307 9.35 10.84 10.52
C SER A 307 8.89 11.85 11.57
N TYR A 308 7.99 12.76 11.18
CA TYR A 308 7.39 13.73 12.11
C TYR A 308 6.56 13.06 13.22
N HIS A 309 6.04 11.87 12.94
CA HIS A 309 5.15 11.16 13.85
C HIS A 309 5.91 10.41 14.95
N ASP A 310 7.04 9.83 14.59
CA ASP A 310 7.85 9.03 15.50
C ASP A 310 8.98 9.85 16.11
N ASP A 311 9.17 11.08 15.61
CA ASP A 311 10.31 11.96 15.95
C ASP A 311 11.63 11.18 15.92
N ALA A 312 11.81 10.39 14.86
CA ALA A 312 12.94 9.49 14.68
C ALA A 312 13.29 9.30 13.20
N PRO A 313 14.57 9.02 12.88
CA PRO A 313 14.96 8.61 11.53
C PRO A 313 14.21 7.36 11.07
N ILE A 314 13.94 7.28 9.77
CA ILE A 314 13.32 6.09 9.18
C ILE A 314 14.21 4.86 9.29
N SER A 315 13.62 3.67 9.19
CA SER A 315 14.37 2.42 9.19
C SER A 315 15.21 2.25 7.92
N LYS A 316 16.28 1.46 7.99
CA LYS A 316 17.08 1.09 6.82
C LYS A 316 16.24 0.37 5.76
N ASN A 317 15.35 -0.50 6.18
CA ASN A 317 14.48 -1.24 5.27
C ASN A 317 13.54 -0.29 4.51
N HIS A 318 12.96 0.70 5.20
CA HIS A 318 12.11 1.71 4.56
C HIS A 318 12.90 2.60 3.59
N PHE A 319 14.10 3.03 3.99
CA PHE A 319 15.03 3.76 3.13
C PHE A 319 15.35 2.99 1.85
N LEU A 320 15.71 1.71 1.94
CA LEU A 320 16.03 0.87 0.78
C LEU A 320 14.83 0.64 -0.14
N GLN A 321 13.63 0.55 0.42
CA GLN A 321 12.39 0.42 -0.36
C GLN A 321 12.13 1.67 -1.22
N MET A 322 12.30 2.86 -0.64
CA MET A 322 12.18 4.13 -1.37
C MET A 322 13.33 4.31 -2.37
N ALA A 323 14.57 4.08 -1.95
CA ALA A 323 15.75 4.14 -2.80
C ALA A 323 15.65 3.20 -4.01
N GLY A 324 15.01 2.04 -3.83
CA GLY A 324 14.77 1.05 -4.87
C GLY A 324 13.89 1.54 -6.02
N ARG A 325 13.26 2.69 -5.91
CA ARG A 325 12.51 3.34 -7.00
C ARG A 325 13.41 4.03 -8.03
N ALA A 326 14.69 4.24 -7.70
CA ALA A 326 15.66 4.78 -8.65
C ALA A 326 16.08 3.73 -9.68
N GLY A 327 16.10 4.13 -10.94
CA GLY A 327 16.47 3.31 -12.08
C GLY A 327 15.38 2.33 -12.53
N ARG A 328 15.25 2.13 -13.82
CA ARG A 328 14.35 1.14 -14.42
C ARG A 328 14.90 0.61 -15.73
N LYS A 329 14.86 -0.71 -15.92
CA LYS A 329 15.22 -1.37 -17.17
C LYS A 329 14.52 -0.72 -18.36
N GLY A 330 15.31 -0.46 -19.41
CA GLY A 330 14.82 0.10 -20.68
C GLY A 330 14.57 1.62 -20.65
N LEU A 331 14.73 2.27 -19.48
CA LEU A 331 14.63 3.73 -19.36
C LEU A 331 15.91 4.35 -18.85
N TYR A 332 16.54 3.76 -17.83
CA TYR A 332 17.74 4.27 -17.19
C TYR A 332 18.69 3.11 -16.90
N GLU A 333 19.96 3.25 -17.30
CA GLU A 333 20.99 2.22 -17.04
C GLU A 333 21.38 2.16 -15.57
N LYS A 334 21.35 3.33 -14.93
CA LYS A 334 21.64 3.52 -13.50
C LYS A 334 20.54 4.29 -12.82
N GLY A 335 20.33 4.00 -11.54
CA GLY A 335 19.48 4.78 -10.65
C GLY A 335 20.34 5.46 -9.61
N TYR A 336 20.10 6.74 -9.38
CA TYR A 336 20.87 7.56 -8.42
C TYR A 336 20.03 7.86 -7.19
N VAL A 337 20.64 7.73 -6.03
CA VAL A 337 20.00 8.05 -4.74
C VAL A 337 20.83 9.12 -4.06
N THR A 338 20.18 10.20 -3.65
CA THR A 338 20.82 11.34 -2.98
C THR A 338 19.86 11.99 -1.96
N TRP A 339 20.27 13.09 -1.37
CA TRP A 339 19.46 13.86 -0.43
C TRP A 339 19.43 15.34 -0.83
N PHE A 340 18.48 16.08 -0.27
CA PHE A 340 18.39 17.53 -0.43
C PHE A 340 19.13 18.21 0.74
N ASP A 341 20.13 19.03 0.42
CA ASP A 341 20.96 19.68 1.42
C ASP A 341 20.16 20.74 2.19
N ARG A 342 20.36 20.78 3.51
CA ARG A 342 19.71 21.76 4.39
C ARG A 342 18.20 21.85 4.17
N SER A 343 17.55 20.72 4.10
CA SER A 343 16.10 20.65 3.88
C SER A 343 15.33 21.44 4.95
N PRO A 344 14.54 22.45 4.57
CA PRO A 344 13.76 23.23 5.52
C PRO A 344 12.58 22.44 6.10
N TRP A 345 12.28 21.27 5.56
CA TRP A 345 11.21 20.37 6.02
C TRP A 345 11.69 19.33 7.00
N GLU A 346 13.00 19.16 7.16
CA GLU A 346 13.54 18.25 8.19
C GLU A 346 13.32 18.85 9.59
N ASN A 347 13.14 17.97 10.56
CA ASN A 347 13.04 18.41 11.95
C ASN A 347 14.34 19.11 12.35
N ARG A 348 14.24 20.23 13.06
CA ARG A 348 15.38 21.04 13.54
C ARG A 348 16.45 20.29 14.32
N PHE A 349 16.12 19.09 14.80
CA PHE A 349 17.04 18.22 15.54
C PHE A 349 17.79 17.21 14.66
N TYR A 350 17.47 17.19 13.36
CA TYR A 350 18.01 16.22 12.42
C TYR A 350 18.61 16.92 11.19
N ASP A 351 19.71 16.38 10.72
CA ASP A 351 20.29 16.73 9.43
C ASP A 351 20.07 15.59 8.44
N THR A 352 19.43 15.87 7.31
CA THR A 352 19.09 14.88 6.30
C THR A 352 20.33 14.17 5.76
N GLY A 353 21.45 14.90 5.58
CA GLY A 353 22.71 14.32 5.10
C GLY A 353 23.37 13.40 6.12
N GLU A 354 23.33 13.76 7.39
CA GLU A 354 23.87 12.90 8.48
C GLU A 354 23.06 11.61 8.61
N ILE A 355 21.71 11.70 8.55
CA ILE A 355 20.83 10.55 8.57
C ILE A 355 21.09 9.68 7.34
N TYR A 356 21.19 10.27 6.14
CA TYR A 356 21.48 9.55 4.91
C TYR A 356 22.79 8.77 5.02
N ALA A 357 23.88 9.42 5.43
CA ALA A 357 25.18 8.80 5.61
C ALA A 357 25.14 7.68 6.68
N GLY A 358 24.39 7.89 7.76
CA GLY A 358 24.16 6.90 8.81
C GLY A 358 23.40 5.69 8.29
N LEU A 359 22.34 5.90 7.52
CA LEU A 359 21.53 4.83 6.92
C LEU A 359 22.35 3.99 5.93
N LEU A 360 23.28 4.59 5.19
CA LEU A 360 24.15 3.81 4.29
C LEU A 360 25.01 2.78 5.03
N LYS A 361 25.47 3.13 6.23
CA LYS A 361 26.34 2.27 7.06
C LYS A 361 25.56 1.28 7.94
N LYS A 362 24.30 1.61 8.24
CA LYS A 362 23.46 0.79 9.14
C LYS A 362 23.05 -0.50 8.43
N PRO A 363 23.12 -1.68 9.11
CA PRO A 363 22.54 -2.90 8.58
C PRO A 363 21.01 -2.80 8.50
N SER A 364 20.41 -3.66 7.68
CA SER A 364 18.95 -3.82 7.64
C SER A 364 18.43 -4.27 9.00
N GLU A 365 17.27 -3.77 9.40
CA GLU A 365 16.62 -4.21 10.62
C GLU A 365 16.15 -5.66 10.47
N PRO A 366 16.22 -6.45 11.55
CA PRO A 366 15.69 -7.80 11.53
C PRO A 366 14.17 -7.78 11.29
N ALA A 367 13.66 -8.79 10.59
CA ALA A 367 12.24 -8.93 10.39
C ALA A 367 11.49 -9.05 11.72
N ALA A 368 10.50 -8.19 11.92
CA ALA A 368 9.61 -8.22 13.08
C ALA A 368 8.16 -8.17 12.61
N ILE A 369 7.31 -9.01 13.19
CA ILE A 369 5.87 -9.07 12.86
C ILE A 369 5.12 -8.89 14.17
N GLU A 370 4.50 -7.75 14.32
CA GLU A 370 3.62 -7.47 15.44
C GLU A 370 2.16 -7.64 15.01
N LEU A 371 1.43 -8.51 15.69
CA LEU A 371 0.01 -8.73 15.41
C LEU A 371 -0.85 -7.87 16.34
N SER A 372 -1.81 -7.18 15.76
CA SER A 372 -2.84 -6.46 16.52
C SER A 372 -3.92 -7.41 17.00
N PRO A 373 -4.40 -7.30 18.26
CA PRO A 373 -5.61 -7.97 18.69
C PRO A 373 -6.84 -7.50 17.90
N SER A 374 -7.74 -8.42 17.61
CA SER A 374 -9.00 -8.08 16.97
C SER A 374 -10.02 -7.58 17.98
N TYR A 375 -9.89 -6.33 18.40
CA TYR A 375 -10.80 -5.72 19.37
C TYR A 375 -12.26 -5.72 18.91
N GLY A 376 -12.50 -5.58 17.60
CA GLY A 376 -13.85 -5.68 17.03
C GLY A 376 -14.50 -7.05 17.30
N ARG A 377 -13.76 -8.14 17.14
CA ARG A 377 -14.26 -9.51 17.43
C ARG A 377 -14.46 -9.72 18.92
N LEU A 378 -13.54 -9.23 19.75
CA LEU A 378 -13.67 -9.29 21.21
C LEU A 378 -14.90 -8.52 21.71
N LEU A 379 -15.15 -7.32 21.20
CA LEU A 379 -16.30 -6.51 21.56
C LEU A 379 -17.63 -7.07 21.07
N ARG A 380 -17.61 -7.88 20.00
CA ARG A 380 -18.80 -8.62 19.50
C ARG A 380 -18.93 -10.02 20.08
N GLU A 381 -18.06 -10.40 21.02
CA GLU A 381 -18.04 -11.73 21.65
C GLU A 381 -17.88 -12.89 20.64
N GLU A 382 -17.21 -12.61 19.51
CA GLU A 382 -16.91 -13.61 18.47
C GLU A 382 -15.68 -14.46 18.80
N CYS A 383 -14.89 -14.06 19.78
CA CYS A 383 -13.74 -14.80 20.32
C CYS A 383 -13.52 -14.46 21.79
N THR A 384 -12.86 -15.36 22.51
CA THR A 384 -12.47 -15.12 23.91
C THR A 384 -11.17 -14.31 23.99
N LEU A 385 -11.00 -13.57 25.09
CA LEU A 385 -9.78 -12.81 25.33
C LEU A 385 -8.55 -13.72 25.36
N GLU A 386 -8.67 -14.90 25.97
CA GLU A 386 -7.60 -15.88 26.11
C GLU A 386 -7.17 -16.45 24.75
N ALA A 387 -8.14 -16.77 23.89
CA ALA A 387 -7.86 -17.25 22.53
C ALA A 387 -7.17 -16.17 21.67
N GLU A 388 -7.66 -14.95 21.79
CA GLU A 388 -7.09 -13.81 21.06
C GLU A 388 -5.68 -13.47 21.54
N ALA A 389 -5.45 -13.44 22.85
CA ALA A 389 -4.13 -13.18 23.43
C ALA A 389 -3.11 -14.27 23.04
N ARG A 390 -3.54 -15.54 23.05
CA ARG A 390 -2.68 -16.66 22.63
C ARG A 390 -2.29 -16.53 21.16
N MET A 391 -3.24 -16.19 20.31
CA MET A 391 -3.00 -15.99 18.89
C MET A 391 -2.00 -14.85 18.65
N VAL A 392 -2.18 -13.69 19.26
CA VAL A 392 -1.26 -12.55 19.13
C VAL A 392 0.13 -12.91 19.66
N ALA A 393 0.21 -13.56 20.82
CA ALA A 393 1.49 -13.94 21.42
C ALA A 393 2.28 -14.92 20.55
N GLN A 394 1.64 -16.00 20.09
CA GLN A 394 2.31 -17.08 19.35
C GLN A 394 2.67 -16.72 17.91
N TYR A 395 1.85 -15.88 17.26
CA TYR A 395 2.03 -15.56 15.84
C TYR A 395 2.72 -14.22 15.59
N SER A 396 3.19 -13.54 16.63
CA SER A 396 4.14 -12.44 16.50
C SER A 396 5.57 -12.95 16.25
N LEU A 397 6.41 -12.09 15.68
CA LEU A 397 7.85 -12.35 15.48
C LEU A 397 8.67 -11.15 15.98
N PRO A 398 9.41 -11.28 17.07
CA PRO A 398 9.49 -12.47 17.96
C PRO A 398 8.17 -12.76 18.66
N GLU A 399 8.02 -13.97 19.18
CA GLU A 399 6.87 -14.31 20.04
C GLU A 399 6.78 -13.36 21.23
N ARG A 400 5.57 -13.00 21.60
CA ARG A 400 5.30 -12.09 22.72
C ARG A 400 4.93 -12.88 23.97
N ASP A 401 5.15 -12.31 25.14
CA ASP A 401 4.67 -12.88 26.40
C ASP A 401 3.13 -12.87 26.43
N TYR A 402 2.54 -14.05 26.68
CA TYR A 402 1.10 -14.22 26.72
C TYR A 402 0.42 -13.33 27.75
N TRP A 403 1.00 -13.21 28.95
CA TRP A 403 0.39 -12.43 30.03
C TRP A 403 0.53 -10.93 29.80
N GLU A 404 1.58 -10.51 29.09
CA GLU A 404 1.72 -9.13 28.64
C GLU A 404 0.59 -8.78 27.67
N VAL A 405 0.34 -9.60 26.66
CA VAL A 405 -0.75 -9.42 25.71
C VAL A 405 -2.12 -9.44 26.39
N VAL A 406 -2.34 -10.36 27.34
CA VAL A 406 -3.57 -10.39 28.14
C VAL A 406 -3.79 -9.07 28.88
N ARG A 407 -2.74 -8.54 29.54
CA ARG A 407 -2.82 -7.25 30.25
C ARG A 407 -3.13 -6.09 29.32
N GLU A 408 -2.49 -6.07 28.15
CA GLU A 408 -2.74 -5.08 27.10
C GLU A 408 -4.21 -5.09 26.67
N ILE A 409 -4.71 -6.24 26.24
CA ILE A 409 -6.11 -6.39 25.78
C ILE A 409 -7.09 -6.00 26.89
N ARG A 410 -6.89 -6.48 28.12
CA ARG A 410 -7.76 -6.11 29.27
C ARG A 410 -7.73 -4.61 29.54
N SER A 411 -6.56 -3.99 29.46
CA SER A 411 -6.42 -2.54 29.65
C SER A 411 -7.21 -1.76 28.61
N VAL A 412 -7.15 -2.17 27.34
CA VAL A 412 -7.88 -1.56 26.24
C VAL A 412 -9.39 -1.77 26.41
N LEU A 413 -9.83 -3.01 26.64
CA LEU A 413 -11.27 -3.32 26.80
C LEU A 413 -11.92 -2.60 27.97
N ARG A 414 -11.22 -2.44 29.13
CA ARG A 414 -11.72 -1.66 30.26
C ARG A 414 -11.96 -0.20 29.88
N LYS A 415 -11.07 0.37 29.06
CA LYS A 415 -11.17 1.76 28.61
C LYS A 415 -12.31 1.95 27.62
N VAL A 416 -12.46 1.02 26.68
CA VAL A 416 -13.60 1.02 25.76
C VAL A 416 -14.91 0.90 26.52
N GLY A 417 -15.01 0.00 27.50
CA GLY A 417 -16.18 -0.13 28.35
C GLY A 417 -16.50 1.15 29.14
N SER A 418 -15.50 1.89 29.58
CA SER A 418 -15.71 3.18 30.28
C SER A 418 -16.17 4.31 29.37
N LEU A 419 -15.91 4.20 28.05
CA LEU A 419 -16.29 5.21 27.07
C LEU A 419 -17.77 5.16 26.69
N SER A 420 -18.43 4.01 26.89
CA SER A 420 -19.85 3.85 26.60
C SER A 420 -20.75 4.78 27.43
N LYS A 421 -20.25 5.37 28.51
CA LYS A 421 -21.03 6.15 29.46
C LYS A 421 -20.70 7.66 29.52
N ARG A 422 -19.60 8.13 28.90
CA ARG A 422 -19.18 9.54 29.01
C ARG A 422 -18.53 10.05 27.73
N LEU A 423 -18.68 11.34 27.44
CA LEU A 423 -17.88 12.08 26.44
C LEU A 423 -16.39 11.85 26.72
N VAL A 424 -15.67 11.43 25.70
CA VAL A 424 -14.27 11.00 25.80
C VAL A 424 -13.39 12.10 26.36
N LYS A 425 -12.80 11.87 27.53
CA LYS A 425 -11.81 12.79 28.10
C LYS A 425 -10.52 12.76 27.25
N PRO A 426 -9.77 13.89 27.16
CA PRO A 426 -8.60 14.00 26.29
C PRO A 426 -7.57 12.87 26.41
N HIS A 427 -7.29 12.38 27.62
CA HIS A 427 -6.33 11.30 27.85
C HIS A 427 -6.77 9.91 27.34
N LEU A 428 -8.06 9.73 27.03
CA LEU A 428 -8.61 8.51 26.46
C LEU A 428 -8.51 8.53 24.92
N ARG A 429 -8.36 9.70 24.30
CA ARG A 429 -8.28 9.89 22.85
C ARG A 429 -7.10 9.13 22.24
N LYS A 430 -5.93 9.16 22.90
CA LYS A 430 -4.74 8.42 22.43
C LYS A 430 -5.00 6.93 22.31
N LYS A 431 -5.75 6.36 23.22
CA LYS A 431 -6.05 4.92 23.22
C LYS A 431 -7.14 4.48 22.25
N TYR A 432 -8.02 5.40 21.86
CA TYR A 432 -8.90 5.17 20.73
C TYR A 432 -8.14 5.08 19.41
N ARG A 433 -7.07 5.85 19.28
CA ARG A 433 -6.15 5.70 18.13
C ARG A 433 -5.60 4.28 18.06
N ASP A 434 -5.16 3.75 19.19
CA ASP A 434 -4.61 2.39 19.28
C ASP A 434 -5.64 1.31 18.93
N ILE A 435 -6.93 1.51 19.29
CA ILE A 435 -8.02 0.58 18.97
C ILE A 435 -8.45 0.65 17.51
N LEU A 436 -8.51 1.86 16.96
CA LEU A 436 -8.98 2.08 15.61
C LEU A 436 -7.89 1.84 14.56
N GLY A 437 -6.63 1.68 15.00
CA GLY A 437 -5.47 1.53 14.11
C GLY A 437 -5.33 2.70 13.14
N GLU A 438 -4.15 3.03 12.72
CA GLU A 438 -3.74 3.83 11.56
C GLU A 438 -4.41 5.15 11.20
N VAL A 439 -5.58 5.45 11.69
CA VAL A 439 -6.22 6.66 11.26
C VAL A 439 -5.78 7.78 12.18
N TRP A 440 -4.86 8.59 11.67
CA TRP A 440 -4.55 9.89 12.22
C TRP A 440 -5.79 10.74 12.25
N PHE A 441 -6.31 10.90 13.46
CA PHE A 441 -7.27 11.94 13.72
C PHE A 441 -6.54 13.10 14.39
N ASP A 442 -6.64 14.27 13.82
CA ASP A 442 -6.57 15.47 14.63
C ASP A 442 -7.56 15.31 15.79
N GLU A 443 -7.22 15.85 16.96
CA GLU A 443 -8.07 15.73 18.15
C GLU A 443 -9.47 16.29 17.91
N MET A 444 -9.58 17.39 17.14
CA MET A 444 -10.84 17.96 16.70
C MET A 444 -11.62 17.03 15.75
N GLU A 445 -10.95 16.39 14.82
CA GLU A 445 -11.59 15.43 13.91
C GLU A 445 -12.15 14.22 14.65
N LEU A 446 -11.42 13.70 15.63
CA LEU A 446 -11.90 12.58 16.44
C LEU A 446 -13.16 12.97 17.22
N GLU A 447 -13.18 14.14 17.83
CA GLU A 447 -14.34 14.63 18.57
C GLU A 447 -15.55 14.84 17.66
N GLN A 448 -15.36 15.44 16.50
CA GLN A 448 -16.40 15.64 15.49
C GLN A 448 -16.93 14.29 14.98
N ASN A 449 -16.05 13.35 14.63
CA ASN A 449 -16.46 12.03 14.17
C ASN A 449 -17.19 11.22 15.25
N MET A 450 -16.81 11.38 16.52
CA MET A 450 -17.52 10.78 17.65
C MET A 450 -18.91 11.40 17.85
N LYS A 451 -19.06 12.72 17.70
CA LYS A 451 -20.37 13.38 17.72
C LYS A 451 -21.26 12.91 16.59
N ILE A 452 -20.70 12.77 15.38
CA ILE A 452 -21.43 12.28 14.21
C ILE A 452 -21.81 10.80 14.40
N ALA A 453 -20.89 9.95 14.85
CA ALA A 453 -21.20 8.54 15.13
C ALA A 453 -22.33 8.42 16.17
N ARG A 454 -22.34 9.27 17.18
CA ARG A 454 -23.40 9.34 18.18
C ARG A 454 -24.73 9.81 17.58
N LEU A 455 -24.71 10.79 16.67
CA LEU A 455 -25.92 11.20 15.93
C LEU A 455 -26.50 10.06 15.11
N PHE A 456 -25.64 9.26 14.45
CA PHE A 456 -26.08 8.05 13.75
C PHE A 456 -26.76 7.05 14.67
N CYS A 457 -26.25 6.88 15.89
CA CYS A 457 -26.82 5.95 16.87
C CYS A 457 -28.14 6.42 17.50
N LEU A 458 -28.29 7.73 17.72
CA LEU A 458 -29.39 8.29 18.53
C LEU A 458 -30.54 8.90 17.72
N GLN A 459 -30.26 9.55 16.60
CA GLN A 459 -31.23 10.37 15.87
C GLN A 459 -31.57 9.88 14.46
N GLY A 460 -30.91 8.80 14.01
CA GLY A 460 -31.10 8.25 12.67
C GLY A 460 -30.36 9.01 11.57
N MET A 461 -30.37 8.42 10.40
CA MET A 461 -29.46 8.68 9.28
C MET A 461 -29.53 10.06 8.62
N PRO A 462 -30.69 10.67 8.35
CA PRO A 462 -30.73 11.91 7.56
C PRO A 462 -29.96 13.06 8.20
N HIS A 463 -30.03 13.18 9.52
CA HIS A 463 -29.35 14.24 10.26
C HIS A 463 -27.84 14.02 10.34
N ALA A 464 -27.40 12.76 10.48
CA ALA A 464 -25.99 12.42 10.53
C ALA A 464 -25.31 12.65 9.16
N LEU A 465 -25.94 12.23 8.06
CA LEU A 465 -25.42 12.50 6.69
C LEU A 465 -25.38 13.98 6.38
N SER A 466 -26.40 14.73 6.78
CA SER A 466 -26.43 16.18 6.63
C SER A 466 -25.29 16.84 7.40
N ALA A 467 -25.03 16.40 8.63
CA ALA A 467 -23.92 16.89 9.44
C ALA A 467 -22.55 16.57 8.79
N VAL A 468 -22.35 15.36 8.25
CA VAL A 468 -21.11 15.00 7.54
C VAL A 468 -20.92 15.87 6.28
N ARG A 469 -21.99 16.10 5.51
CA ARG A 469 -21.91 16.94 4.30
C ARG A 469 -21.62 18.40 4.61
N LEU A 470 -22.09 18.92 5.72
CA LEU A 470 -21.81 20.28 6.20
C LEU A 470 -20.38 20.43 6.69
N LEU A 471 -19.87 19.47 7.46
CA LEU A 471 -18.53 19.50 8.02
C LEU A 471 -17.47 19.19 6.95
N GLU A 472 -17.81 18.32 5.99
CA GLU A 472 -16.90 17.84 4.95
C GLU A 472 -17.51 18.05 3.56
N PRO A 473 -17.52 19.28 3.04
CA PRO A 473 -18.09 19.60 1.73
C PRO A 473 -17.32 18.96 0.58
N HIS A 474 -16.03 18.65 0.76
CA HIS A 474 -15.20 17.98 -0.22
C HIS A 474 -15.39 16.46 -0.18
N GLU A 475 -15.67 15.83 -1.31
CA GLU A 475 -15.89 14.37 -1.44
C GLU A 475 -14.80 13.54 -0.77
N ARG A 476 -13.56 13.97 -0.92
CA ARG A 476 -12.39 13.34 -0.33
C ARG A 476 -12.45 13.24 1.19
N ASN A 477 -12.66 14.38 1.86
CA ASN A 477 -12.72 14.43 3.31
C ASN A 477 -13.98 13.71 3.80
N ARG A 478 -15.06 13.83 3.05
CA ARG A 478 -16.33 13.15 3.34
C ARG A 478 -16.19 11.64 3.33
N LEU A 479 -15.53 11.06 2.32
CA LEU A 479 -15.28 9.62 2.26
C LEU A 479 -14.44 9.15 3.45
N GLN A 480 -13.39 9.87 3.78
CA GLN A 480 -12.56 9.56 4.95
C GLN A 480 -13.36 9.65 6.26
N ALA A 481 -14.16 10.70 6.43
CA ALA A 481 -15.02 10.86 7.60
C ALA A 481 -16.04 9.71 7.71
N LEU A 482 -16.67 9.32 6.62
CA LEU A 482 -17.62 8.19 6.59
C LEU A 482 -16.96 6.86 6.92
N LEU A 483 -15.77 6.60 6.41
CA LEU A 483 -14.99 5.39 6.74
C LEU A 483 -14.58 5.37 8.21
N ARG A 484 -14.19 6.51 8.78
CA ARG A 484 -13.88 6.66 10.20
C ARG A 484 -15.11 6.40 11.07
N ILE A 485 -16.25 6.97 10.70
CA ILE A 485 -17.53 6.75 11.38
C ILE A 485 -17.90 5.26 11.35
N LYS A 486 -17.73 4.58 10.22
CA LYS A 486 -17.96 3.14 10.10
C LYS A 486 -17.07 2.34 11.04
N ARG A 487 -15.78 2.68 11.13
CA ARG A 487 -14.83 2.02 12.05
C ARG A 487 -15.21 2.26 13.52
N LEU A 488 -15.54 3.49 13.87
CA LEU A 488 -16.01 3.83 15.23
C LEU A 488 -17.28 3.06 15.60
N ALA A 489 -18.24 2.99 14.70
CA ALA A 489 -19.48 2.26 14.90
C ALA A 489 -19.27 0.76 15.11
N ASN A 490 -18.36 0.16 14.35
CA ASN A 490 -18.00 -1.26 14.49
C ASN A 490 -17.24 -1.55 15.79
N ALA A 491 -16.55 -0.57 16.36
CA ALA A 491 -15.80 -0.70 17.61
C ALA A 491 -16.67 -0.48 18.87
N LEU A 492 -17.90 0.06 18.72
CA LEU A 492 -18.80 0.28 19.84
C LEU A 492 -19.42 -1.05 20.34
N PRO A 493 -19.63 -1.20 21.68
CA PRO A 493 -20.28 -2.39 22.24
C PRO A 493 -21.68 -2.63 21.65
N ARG A 494 -22.08 -3.90 21.59
CA ARG A 494 -23.43 -4.34 21.20
C ARG A 494 -24.48 -3.71 22.08
N GLY A 495 -25.14 -2.85 21.96
CA GLY A 495 -26.15 -2.13 22.76
C GLY A 495 -26.36 -0.70 22.25
N TYR A 496 -25.38 -0.23 21.49
CA TYR A 496 -25.52 0.95 20.67
C TYR A 496 -25.91 0.53 19.26
N GLY A 497 -27.09 -0.09 19.09
CA GLY A 497 -27.54 -0.59 17.80
C GLY A 497 -27.38 0.47 16.71
N PHE A 498 -26.44 0.25 15.80
CA PHE A 498 -26.19 1.16 14.68
C PHE A 498 -27.26 0.94 13.61
N LYS A 499 -28.45 1.49 13.86
CA LYS A 499 -29.62 1.34 12.99
C LYS A 499 -29.41 1.83 11.54
N GLY A 500 -28.31 2.53 11.28
CA GLY A 500 -28.02 3.14 10.00
C GLY A 500 -26.83 2.58 9.23
N MET A 501 -26.25 1.43 9.64
CA MET A 501 -25.05 0.88 9.00
C MET A 501 -25.23 0.65 7.50
N SER A 502 -26.36 0.09 7.09
CA SER A 502 -26.64 -0.16 5.66
C SER A 502 -26.70 1.11 4.82
N VAL A 503 -27.16 2.22 5.39
CA VAL A 503 -27.23 3.52 4.69
C VAL A 503 -25.86 4.20 4.69
N LEU A 504 -25.09 4.07 5.78
CA LEU A 504 -23.70 4.50 5.82
C LEU A 504 -22.85 3.77 4.78
N GLU A 505 -23.04 2.47 4.63
CA GLU A 505 -22.38 1.67 3.61
C GLU A 505 -22.78 2.09 2.19
N LYS A 506 -24.06 2.35 1.96
CA LYS A 506 -24.53 2.87 0.66
C LYS A 506 -23.93 4.24 0.33
N GLU A 507 -23.80 5.14 1.31
CA GLU A 507 -23.16 6.45 1.08
C GLU A 507 -21.67 6.30 0.80
N ILE A 508 -20.97 5.44 1.55
CA ILE A 508 -19.56 5.12 1.28
C ILE A 508 -19.40 4.56 -0.13
N HIS A 509 -20.21 3.60 -0.52
CA HIS A 509 -20.19 3.03 -1.88
C HIS A 509 -20.53 4.06 -2.96
N SER A 510 -21.44 4.97 -2.70
CA SER A 510 -21.79 6.03 -3.66
C SER A 510 -20.59 6.96 -3.94
N VAL A 511 -19.88 7.36 -2.90
CA VAL A 511 -18.69 8.21 -3.03
C VAL A 511 -17.52 7.45 -3.66
N ASP A 512 -17.32 6.19 -3.27
CA ASP A 512 -16.29 5.31 -3.83
C ASP A 512 -16.58 4.93 -5.29
N ALA A 513 -17.82 4.64 -5.65
CA ALA A 513 -18.20 4.30 -7.03
C ALA A 513 -17.92 5.44 -8.00
N THR A 514 -18.09 6.68 -7.57
CA THR A 514 -17.73 7.85 -8.39
C THR A 514 -16.22 7.84 -8.70
N VAL A 515 -15.39 7.58 -7.70
CA VAL A 515 -13.94 7.46 -7.83
C VAL A 515 -13.56 6.29 -8.74
N PHE A 516 -14.22 5.14 -8.56
CA PHE A 516 -13.93 3.92 -9.30
C PHE A 516 -14.30 4.01 -10.79
N THR A 517 -15.42 4.65 -11.12
CA THR A 517 -15.83 4.88 -12.52
C THR A 517 -14.74 5.64 -13.31
N PHE A 518 -13.98 6.51 -12.65
CA PHE A 518 -12.86 7.21 -13.28
C PHE A 518 -11.66 6.31 -13.53
N GLU A 519 -11.29 5.44 -12.60
CA GLU A 519 -10.23 4.46 -12.82
C GLU A 519 -10.56 3.50 -13.97
N GLU A 520 -11.82 3.08 -14.08
CA GLU A 520 -12.28 2.22 -15.17
C GLU A 520 -12.22 2.92 -16.51
N ARG A 521 -12.66 4.16 -16.61
CA ARG A 521 -12.57 4.97 -17.84
C ARG A 521 -11.12 5.21 -18.25
N LEU A 522 -10.21 5.47 -17.32
CA LEU A 522 -8.81 5.65 -17.66
C LEU A 522 -8.20 4.35 -18.21
N ARG A 523 -8.56 3.21 -17.66
CA ARG A 523 -8.13 1.89 -18.17
C ARG A 523 -8.66 1.63 -19.58
N GLU A 524 -9.93 1.96 -19.84
CA GLU A 524 -10.52 1.83 -21.17
C GLU A 524 -9.79 2.71 -22.19
N ILE A 525 -9.34 3.90 -21.78
CA ILE A 525 -8.57 4.82 -22.63
C ILE A 525 -7.13 4.30 -22.83
N GLU A 526 -6.48 3.79 -21.78
CA GLU A 526 -5.17 3.18 -21.90
C GLU A 526 -5.21 1.91 -22.77
N GLU A 527 -6.26 1.10 -22.62
CA GLU A 527 -6.50 -0.08 -23.46
C GLU A 527 -6.79 0.28 -24.92
N SER A 528 -7.54 1.36 -25.18
CA SER A 528 -7.86 1.81 -26.54
C SER A 528 -6.67 2.44 -27.28
N ARG A 529 -5.61 2.85 -26.56
CA ARG A 529 -4.38 3.41 -27.14
C ARG A 529 -3.32 2.36 -27.46
N SER A 530 -3.48 1.15 -26.96
CA SER A 530 -2.64 0.02 -27.28
C SER A 530 -3.11 -0.70 -28.56
N PHE A 531 -4.06 -0.12 -29.25
CA PHE A 531 -4.48 -0.41 -30.62
C PHE A 531 -4.11 0.78 -31.52
#